data_02f15dcfe5a3a02f0b55e5a10fbd9f44
#
_entry.id   02f15dcfe5a3a02f0b55e5a10fbd9f44
#
_cell.length_a   1.000
_cell.length_b   1.000
_cell.length_c   1.000
_cell.angle_alpha   90.00
_cell.angle_beta   90.00
_cell.angle_gamma   90.00
#
_symmetry.space_group_name_H-M   'P 1'
#
loop_
_entity.id
_entity.type
_entity.pdbx_description
1 polymer ?
#
loop_
_entity_poly.entity_id
_entity_poly.type
_entity_poly.pdbx_seq_one_letter_code
_entity_poly.pdbx_strand_id
1 'polypeptide(L)'
;TSHDGGKTWEKMQQVFNELDYSFSWKLLNARNYGIPQNRERLFVVGFRNDLSLARDFAFPEAIELNRTMQDFLLENAPGGYFLPSKGVDFVTSEKNLTKRFTQIDGDVQLCQKKNQQFNWHGDFVFQSEEDAKKGNIPDLEKYFLSEKVRKYVLSTGTKNFYSKPETDLEVARPLLTTMHKMHRAGVDNYVT
;
A
#
# COMPACT_ATOMS: atom_id res chain seq x y z
N THR A 1 5.49 22.75 -9.42
CA THR A 1 6.13 23.76 -10.28
C THR A 1 5.98 23.46 -11.77
N SER A 2 5.76 22.19 -12.16
CA SER A 2 5.60 21.78 -13.56
C SER A 2 4.17 21.88 -14.10
N HIS A 3 3.19 22.21 -13.26
CA HIS A 3 1.80 22.36 -13.68
C HIS A 3 1.68 23.46 -14.76
N ASP A 4 0.96 23.15 -15.84
CA ASP A 4 0.77 24.04 -16.99
C ASP A 4 2.10 24.61 -17.55
N GLY A 5 3.11 23.73 -17.70
CA GLY A 5 4.42 24.13 -18.21
C GLY A 5 5.15 25.17 -17.33
N GLY A 6 4.80 25.26 -16.04
CA GLY A 6 5.39 26.21 -15.10
C GLY A 6 4.61 27.51 -14.92
N LYS A 7 3.68 27.84 -15.82
CA LYS A 7 2.94 29.11 -15.80
C LYS A 7 2.17 29.36 -14.49
N THR A 8 1.60 28.30 -13.91
CA THR A 8 0.92 28.42 -12.61
C THR A 8 1.88 28.93 -11.53
N TRP A 9 3.10 28.41 -11.52
CA TRP A 9 4.10 28.82 -10.55
C TRP A 9 4.55 30.28 -10.78
N GLU A 10 4.80 30.66 -12.03
CA GLU A 10 5.13 32.05 -12.41
C GLU A 10 4.03 33.01 -11.96
N LYS A 11 2.75 32.66 -12.20
CA LYS A 11 1.64 33.49 -11.75
C LYS A 11 1.54 33.62 -10.23
N MET A 12 1.81 32.53 -9.49
CA MET A 12 1.85 32.60 -8.03
C MET A 12 2.96 33.53 -7.53
N GLN A 13 4.16 33.47 -8.11
CA GLN A 13 5.26 34.36 -7.77
C GLN A 13 4.90 35.83 -8.05
N GLN A 14 4.27 36.09 -9.20
CA GLN A 14 3.81 37.44 -9.54
C GLN A 14 2.81 37.96 -8.49
N VAL A 15 1.81 37.15 -8.10
CA VAL A 15 0.80 37.54 -7.10
C VAL A 15 1.44 37.83 -5.74
N PHE A 16 2.41 37.03 -5.29
CA PHE A 16 3.13 37.32 -4.03
C PHE A 16 3.84 38.69 -4.08
N ASN A 17 4.47 38.99 -5.21
CA ASN A 17 5.14 40.30 -5.39
C ASN A 17 4.12 41.46 -5.44
N GLU A 18 2.99 41.30 -6.16
CA GLU A 18 1.91 42.28 -6.23
C GLU A 18 1.28 42.56 -4.86
N LEU A 19 1.24 41.56 -3.98
CA LEU A 19 0.72 41.68 -2.62
C LEU A 19 1.76 42.13 -1.59
N ASP A 20 2.91 42.55 -2.03
CA ASP A 20 4.03 43.02 -1.21
C ASP A 20 4.53 41.98 -0.19
N TYR A 21 4.76 40.76 -0.67
CA TYR A 21 5.39 39.68 0.10
C TYR A 21 6.80 39.40 -0.38
N SER A 22 7.74 39.33 0.56
CA SER A 22 9.01 38.62 0.34
C SER A 22 8.80 37.14 0.59
N PHE A 23 9.25 36.25 -0.31
CA PHE A 23 9.07 34.84 -0.12
C PHE A 23 10.29 34.01 -0.53
N SER A 24 10.43 32.89 0.13
CA SER A 24 11.41 31.85 -0.18
C SER A 24 10.66 30.54 -0.49
N TRP A 25 11.21 29.72 -1.39
CA TRP A 25 10.62 28.45 -1.71
C TRP A 25 11.68 27.36 -1.90
N LYS A 26 11.33 26.14 -1.57
CA LYS A 26 12.18 24.95 -1.76
C LYS A 26 11.32 23.72 -2.00
N LEU A 27 11.79 22.85 -2.89
CA LEU A 27 11.22 21.51 -3.05
C LEU A 27 11.89 20.59 -2.04
N LEU A 28 11.12 20.10 -1.07
CA LEU A 28 11.63 19.24 -0.01
C LEU A 28 11.09 17.82 -0.20
N ASN A 29 11.94 16.82 0.04
CA ASN A 29 11.56 15.42 0.02
C ASN A 29 11.65 14.85 1.43
N ALA A 30 10.59 14.20 1.92
CA ALA A 30 10.50 13.66 3.27
C ALA A 30 11.69 12.75 3.63
N ARG A 31 12.21 11.99 2.67
CA ARG A 31 13.38 11.12 2.88
C ARG A 31 14.64 11.87 3.33
N ASN A 32 14.75 13.14 2.96
CA ASN A 32 15.88 13.99 3.33
C ASN A 32 15.71 14.61 4.73
N TYR A 33 14.65 14.22 5.45
CA TYR A 33 14.31 14.72 6.79
C TYR A 33 13.94 13.59 7.75
N GLY A 34 14.55 12.43 7.56
CA GLY A 34 14.44 11.29 8.48
C GLY A 34 13.18 10.42 8.30
N ILE A 35 12.38 10.65 7.27
CA ILE A 35 11.20 9.84 6.97
C ILE A 35 11.48 8.96 5.75
N PRO A 36 11.46 7.64 5.82
CA PRO A 36 11.75 6.76 4.68
C PRO A 36 10.59 6.71 3.67
N GLN A 37 10.20 7.87 3.16
CA GLN A 37 9.20 8.04 2.13
C GLN A 37 9.66 9.00 1.05
N ASN A 38 9.55 8.59 -0.20
CA ASN A 38 9.84 9.44 -1.34
C ASN A 38 8.64 10.36 -1.62
N ARG A 39 8.56 11.47 -0.89
CA ARG A 39 7.46 12.44 -0.92
C ARG A 39 7.98 13.84 -1.10
N GLU A 40 8.00 14.32 -2.34
CA GLU A 40 8.38 15.69 -2.67
C GLU A 40 7.19 16.64 -2.52
N ARG A 41 7.43 17.75 -1.87
CA ARG A 41 6.46 18.85 -1.72
C ARG A 41 7.14 20.19 -1.90
N LEU A 42 6.45 21.10 -2.58
CA LEU A 42 6.84 22.49 -2.64
C LEU A 42 6.43 23.18 -1.35
N PHE A 43 7.38 23.79 -0.68
CA PHE A 43 7.16 24.65 0.46
C PHE A 43 7.43 26.10 0.02
N VAL A 44 6.52 26.98 0.39
CA VAL A 44 6.64 28.43 0.16
C VAL A 44 6.40 29.13 1.48
N VAL A 45 7.34 29.94 1.89
CA VAL A 45 7.25 30.75 3.12
C VAL A 45 7.33 32.21 2.72
N GLY A 46 6.32 33.00 3.04
CA GLY A 46 6.22 34.41 2.70
C GLY A 46 6.04 35.29 3.93
N PHE A 47 6.67 36.45 3.91
CA PHE A 47 6.53 37.49 4.93
C PHE A 47 5.98 38.75 4.28
N ARG A 48 4.96 39.36 4.88
CA ARG A 48 4.49 40.68 4.45
C ARG A 48 5.55 41.71 4.76
N ASN A 49 5.85 42.57 3.79
CA ASN A 49 6.92 43.52 3.92
C ASN A 49 6.62 44.68 4.89
N ASP A 50 5.32 44.98 5.11
CA ASP A 50 4.86 45.97 6.08
C ASP A 50 5.02 45.57 7.56
N LEU A 51 5.17 44.23 7.79
CA LEU A 51 5.29 43.67 9.13
C LEU A 51 6.76 43.55 9.53
N SER A 52 7.49 44.41 9.93
CA SER A 52 8.92 44.35 10.33
C SER A 52 9.41 43.02 10.96
N LEU A 53 9.00 41.90 10.35
CA LEU A 53 9.35 40.56 10.79
C LEU A 53 10.77 40.22 10.36
N ALA A 54 11.45 39.40 11.17
CA ALA A 54 12.73 38.83 10.80
C ALA A 54 12.68 38.11 9.45
N ARG A 55 13.51 38.55 8.49
CA ARG A 55 13.52 38.02 7.12
C ARG A 55 14.57 36.94 6.89
N ASP A 56 15.32 36.59 7.93
CA ASP A 56 16.38 35.57 7.87
C ASP A 56 15.84 34.14 7.92
N PHE A 57 14.79 33.87 7.12
CA PHE A 57 14.25 32.53 7.02
C PHE A 57 15.14 31.69 6.12
N ALA A 58 15.59 30.55 6.67
CA ALA A 58 16.27 29.50 5.92
C ALA A 58 15.52 28.18 6.07
N PHE A 59 15.42 27.43 4.97
CA PHE A 59 14.92 26.05 5.06
C PHE A 59 15.93 25.19 5.80
N PRO A 60 15.45 24.21 6.59
CA PRO A 60 16.36 23.33 7.32
C PRO A 60 17.26 22.56 6.34
N GLU A 61 18.47 22.26 6.81
CA GLU A 61 19.38 21.39 6.08
C GLU A 61 18.87 19.95 6.06
N ALA A 62 19.19 19.23 4.98
CA ALA A 62 18.86 17.83 4.87
C ALA A 62 19.63 17.03 5.93
N ILE A 63 18.98 16.00 6.48
CA ILE A 63 19.59 15.03 7.40
C ILE A 63 19.71 13.68 6.72
N GLU A 64 20.71 12.91 7.11
CA GLU A 64 20.90 11.57 6.62
C GLU A 64 19.74 10.66 7.06
N LEU A 65 19.23 9.87 6.11
CA LEU A 65 18.20 8.88 6.39
C LEU A 65 18.87 7.60 6.94
N ASN A 66 18.72 7.39 8.23
CA ASN A 66 19.28 6.25 8.95
C ASN A 66 18.24 5.16 9.30
N ARG A 67 17.05 5.25 8.75
CA ARG A 67 15.95 4.30 8.92
C ARG A 67 15.39 3.89 7.57
N THR A 68 14.87 2.67 7.52
CA THR A 68 14.16 2.13 6.37
C THR A 68 12.67 1.96 6.67
N MET A 69 11.87 1.64 5.67
CA MET A 69 10.46 1.26 5.87
C MET A 69 10.31 0.03 6.77
N GLN A 70 11.31 -0.87 6.76
CA GLN A 70 11.28 -2.09 7.54
C GLN A 70 11.25 -1.80 9.05
N ASP A 71 11.85 -0.69 9.50
CA ASP A 71 11.84 -0.26 10.91
C ASP A 71 10.46 0.18 11.42
N PHE A 72 9.48 0.35 10.52
CA PHE A 72 8.13 0.82 10.82
C PHE A 72 7.05 -0.24 10.60
N LEU A 73 7.43 -1.43 10.18
CA LEU A 73 6.49 -2.51 9.95
C LEU A 73 5.98 -3.08 11.28
N LEU A 74 4.75 -3.52 11.28
CA LEU A 74 4.19 -4.30 12.38
C LEU A 74 4.79 -5.71 12.34
N GLU A 75 5.18 -6.25 13.48
CA GLU A 75 5.65 -7.64 13.56
C GLU A 75 4.59 -8.64 13.07
N ASN A 76 3.32 -8.35 13.40
CA ASN A 76 2.19 -9.20 13.05
C ASN A 76 1.09 -8.35 12.41
N ALA A 77 0.98 -8.39 11.10
CA ALA A 77 -0.09 -7.70 10.39
C ALA A 77 -1.40 -8.51 10.46
N PRO A 78 -2.57 -7.88 10.71
CA PRO A 78 -3.86 -8.56 10.64
C PRO A 78 -4.09 -9.23 9.27
N GLY A 79 -4.71 -10.41 9.27
CA GLY A 79 -4.95 -11.21 8.06
C GLY A 79 -5.66 -10.47 6.93
N GLY A 80 -6.47 -9.45 7.26
CA GLY A 80 -7.15 -8.61 6.27
C GLY A 80 -6.22 -7.76 5.38
N TYR A 81 -4.93 -7.65 5.73
CA TYR A 81 -3.93 -6.95 4.91
C TYR A 81 -3.23 -7.85 3.89
N PHE A 82 -3.42 -9.15 3.96
CA PHE A 82 -2.87 -10.06 2.96
C PHE A 82 -3.66 -9.96 1.64
N LEU A 83 -2.93 -9.92 0.54
CA LEU A 83 -3.54 -9.85 -0.78
C LEU A 83 -4.06 -11.22 -1.23
N PRO A 84 -5.22 -11.26 -1.90
CA PRO A 84 -5.64 -12.48 -2.60
C PRO A 84 -4.70 -12.76 -3.79
N SER A 85 -4.69 -13.99 -4.30
CA SER A 85 -3.81 -14.42 -5.41
C SER A 85 -3.80 -13.43 -6.58
N LYS A 86 -4.95 -12.95 -7.01
CA LYS A 86 -5.05 -11.91 -8.05
C LYS A 86 -4.31 -10.62 -7.70
N GLY A 87 -4.32 -10.25 -6.42
CA GLY A 87 -3.58 -9.09 -5.92
C GLY A 87 -2.08 -9.34 -5.95
N VAL A 88 -1.65 -10.53 -5.54
CA VAL A 88 -0.24 -10.97 -5.60
C VAL A 88 0.25 -10.92 -7.05
N ASP A 89 -0.44 -11.55 -7.99
CA ASP A 89 -0.09 -11.53 -9.41
C ASP A 89 0.04 -10.11 -9.96
N PHE A 90 -0.87 -9.23 -9.55
CA PHE A 90 -0.83 -7.83 -9.97
C PHE A 90 0.40 -7.10 -9.43
N VAL A 91 0.67 -7.18 -8.13
CA VAL A 91 1.75 -6.41 -7.50
C VAL A 91 3.13 -6.94 -7.84
N THR A 92 3.26 -8.22 -8.15
CA THR A 92 4.51 -8.87 -8.56
C THR A 92 4.78 -8.83 -10.07
N SER A 93 3.82 -8.35 -10.87
CA SER A 93 3.98 -8.32 -12.32
C SER A 93 5.16 -7.43 -12.73
N GLU A 94 5.97 -7.90 -13.66
CA GLU A 94 7.13 -7.18 -14.19
C GLU A 94 6.77 -5.76 -14.65
N LYS A 95 5.63 -5.61 -15.32
CA LYS A 95 5.13 -4.30 -15.77
C LYS A 95 4.95 -3.31 -14.63
N ASN A 96 4.35 -3.74 -13.51
CA ASN A 96 4.05 -2.86 -12.39
C ASN A 96 5.31 -2.53 -11.58
N LEU A 97 6.20 -3.50 -11.40
CA LEU A 97 7.49 -3.30 -10.75
C LEU A 97 8.38 -2.34 -11.56
N THR A 98 8.54 -2.57 -12.87
CA THR A 98 9.36 -1.72 -13.77
C THR A 98 8.85 -0.29 -13.82
N LYS A 99 7.53 -0.09 -13.86
CA LYS A 99 6.91 1.25 -13.85
C LYS A 99 6.85 1.88 -12.45
N ARG A 100 7.31 1.18 -11.44
CA ARG A 100 7.21 1.59 -10.03
C ARG A 100 5.79 1.96 -9.61
N PHE A 101 4.81 1.25 -10.13
CA PHE A 101 3.44 1.30 -9.62
C PHE A 101 3.34 0.52 -8.32
N THR A 102 4.13 -0.55 -8.21
CA THR A 102 4.29 -1.37 -7.02
C THR A 102 5.77 -1.48 -6.66
N GLN A 103 6.04 -1.68 -5.38
CA GLN A 103 7.37 -1.94 -4.83
C GLN A 103 7.22 -3.00 -3.74
N ILE A 104 8.14 -3.96 -3.70
CA ILE A 104 8.15 -5.04 -2.71
C ILE A 104 9.41 -4.90 -1.88
N ASP A 105 9.26 -4.96 -0.55
CA ASP A 105 10.35 -4.88 0.45
C ASP A 105 11.30 -3.70 0.25
N GLY A 106 10.75 -2.57 -0.18
CA GLY A 106 11.55 -1.37 -0.43
C GLY A 106 12.00 -0.67 0.85
N ASP A 107 13.23 -0.16 0.87
CA ASP A 107 13.77 0.61 1.98
C ASP A 107 13.10 1.97 2.14
N VAL A 108 12.72 2.58 1.03
CA VAL A 108 12.07 3.89 1.00
C VAL A 108 10.70 3.77 0.32
N GLN A 109 9.66 4.07 1.05
CA GLN A 109 8.28 3.99 0.59
C GLN A 109 8.03 4.89 -0.63
N LEU A 110 7.22 4.42 -1.55
CA LEU A 110 6.67 5.24 -2.63
C LEU A 110 5.72 6.31 -2.07
N CYS A 111 5.53 7.39 -2.81
CA CYS A 111 4.57 8.41 -2.41
C CYS A 111 3.14 7.84 -2.36
N GLN A 112 2.55 7.77 -1.18
CA GLN A 112 1.17 7.32 -1.02
C GLN A 112 0.18 8.26 -1.75
N LYS A 113 -0.76 7.65 -2.45
CA LYS A 113 -1.81 8.34 -3.21
C LYS A 113 -3.18 8.04 -2.59
N LYS A 114 -4.10 8.98 -2.67
CA LYS A 114 -5.46 8.87 -2.11
C LYS A 114 -6.20 7.59 -2.56
N ASN A 115 -6.00 7.15 -3.79
CA ASN A 115 -6.71 6.01 -4.37
C ASN A 115 -5.87 4.73 -4.43
N GLN A 116 -4.79 4.66 -3.67
CA GLN A 116 -3.85 3.54 -3.70
C GLN A 116 -4.51 2.21 -3.35
N GLN A 117 -5.39 2.21 -2.35
CA GLN A 117 -6.12 1.03 -1.90
C GLN A 117 -7.03 0.40 -2.97
N PHE A 118 -7.48 1.17 -3.95
CA PHE A 118 -8.36 0.66 -5.03
C PHE A 118 -7.58 0.05 -6.20
N ASN A 119 -6.30 0.32 -6.31
CA ASN A 119 -5.50 0.00 -7.48
C ASN A 119 -4.35 -0.96 -7.17
N TRP A 120 -4.18 -1.40 -5.93
CA TRP A 120 -2.99 -2.13 -5.47
C TRP A 120 -1.67 -1.49 -5.92
N HIS A 121 -1.61 -0.16 -5.96
CA HIS A 121 -0.39 0.57 -6.21
C HIS A 121 0.29 0.92 -4.88
N GLY A 122 1.61 0.93 -4.84
CA GLY A 122 2.40 1.32 -3.66
C GLY A 122 3.31 0.23 -3.15
N ASP A 123 3.51 0.22 -1.85
CA ASP A 123 4.50 -0.63 -1.19
C ASP A 123 3.83 -1.86 -0.59
N PHE A 124 4.48 -2.99 -0.75
CA PHE A 124 4.06 -4.29 -0.25
C PHE A 124 5.25 -4.97 0.42
N VAL A 125 4.95 -5.80 1.40
CA VAL A 125 5.91 -6.64 2.09
C VAL A 125 5.69 -8.07 1.64
N PHE A 126 6.76 -8.75 1.25
CA PHE A 126 6.71 -10.17 1.00
C PHE A 126 6.77 -10.93 2.33
N GLN A 127 5.84 -11.84 2.52
CA GLN A 127 5.86 -12.77 3.63
C GLN A 127 5.57 -14.17 3.09
N SER A 128 6.45 -15.13 3.41
CA SER A 128 6.21 -16.50 3.01
C SER A 128 5.00 -17.07 3.75
N GLU A 129 4.34 -18.06 3.15
CA GLU A 129 3.23 -18.76 3.81
C GLU A 129 3.67 -19.42 5.11
N GLU A 130 4.88 -19.94 5.15
CA GLU A 130 5.46 -20.57 6.34
C GLU A 130 5.65 -19.54 7.48
N ASP A 131 6.15 -18.36 7.16
CA ASP A 131 6.31 -17.29 8.15
C ASP A 131 4.97 -16.73 8.62
N ALA A 132 4.02 -16.59 7.71
CA ALA A 132 2.65 -16.21 8.04
C ALA A 132 1.99 -17.20 9.01
N LYS A 133 2.22 -18.48 8.84
CA LYS A 133 1.72 -19.55 9.75
C LYS A 133 2.44 -19.55 11.09
N LYS A 134 3.71 -19.20 11.15
CA LYS A 134 4.49 -19.12 12.40
C LYS A 134 4.18 -17.85 13.20
N GLY A 135 3.82 -16.77 12.53
CA GLY A 135 3.48 -15.51 13.15
C GLY A 135 2.14 -15.58 13.90
N ASN A 136 2.06 -14.90 15.04
CA ASN A 136 0.77 -14.69 15.72
C ASN A 136 0.01 -13.55 15.03
N ILE A 137 -0.48 -13.80 13.80
CA ILE A 137 -1.14 -12.81 12.99
C ILE A 137 -2.58 -12.62 13.49
N PRO A 138 -2.96 -11.44 13.99
CA PRO A 138 -4.32 -11.19 14.42
C PRO A 138 -5.33 -11.48 13.30
N ASP A 139 -6.45 -12.09 13.65
CA ASP A 139 -7.54 -12.44 12.71
C ASP A 139 -7.19 -13.46 11.62
N LEU A 140 -5.99 -14.03 11.59
CA LEU A 140 -5.65 -15.05 10.57
C LEU A 140 -6.53 -16.28 10.73
N GLU A 141 -6.88 -16.65 11.96
CA GLU A 141 -7.71 -17.82 12.27
C GLU A 141 -9.06 -17.83 11.56
N LYS A 142 -9.63 -16.67 11.27
CA LYS A 142 -10.92 -16.57 10.57
C LYS A 142 -10.88 -17.09 9.14
N TYR A 143 -9.69 -17.22 8.55
CA TYR A 143 -9.49 -17.77 7.21
C TYR A 143 -9.28 -19.29 7.24
N PHE A 144 -9.05 -19.87 8.41
CA PHE A 144 -8.98 -21.31 8.58
C PHE A 144 -10.36 -21.88 8.85
N LEU A 145 -10.66 -22.97 8.16
CA LEU A 145 -11.92 -23.68 8.37
C LEU A 145 -11.92 -24.36 9.74
N SER A 146 -13.00 -24.23 10.50
CA SER A 146 -13.20 -25.06 11.69
C SER A 146 -13.17 -26.54 11.31
N GLU A 147 -12.79 -27.42 12.24
CA GLU A 147 -12.70 -28.85 11.97
C GLU A 147 -14.03 -29.43 11.45
N LYS A 148 -15.15 -28.93 11.94
CA LYS A 148 -16.49 -29.30 11.47
C LYS A 148 -16.70 -28.95 10.00
N VAL A 149 -16.32 -27.72 9.60
CA VAL A 149 -16.45 -27.26 8.21
C VAL A 149 -15.44 -27.95 7.32
N ARG A 150 -14.21 -28.18 7.78
CA ARG A 150 -13.19 -28.93 7.07
C ARG A 150 -13.68 -30.37 6.74
N LYS A 151 -14.24 -31.08 7.72
CA LYS A 151 -14.84 -32.41 7.51
C LYS A 151 -15.96 -32.36 6.47
N TYR A 152 -16.79 -31.33 6.51
CA TYR A 152 -17.89 -31.16 5.55
C TYR A 152 -17.37 -30.90 4.13
N VAL A 153 -16.46 -29.97 3.92
CA VAL A 153 -15.97 -29.64 2.58
C VAL A 153 -15.13 -30.75 1.93
N LEU A 154 -14.50 -31.59 2.74
CA LEU A 154 -13.75 -32.75 2.28
C LEU A 154 -14.61 -34.01 2.12
N SER A 155 -15.90 -33.96 2.46
CA SER A 155 -16.79 -35.12 2.34
C SER A 155 -17.26 -35.29 0.89
N THR A 156 -17.47 -36.54 0.48
CA THR A 156 -17.99 -36.87 -0.85
C THR A 156 -19.50 -36.63 -0.99
N GLY A 157 -20.11 -36.02 0.01
CA GLY A 157 -21.55 -35.73 0.03
C GLY A 157 -22.37 -36.82 0.65
N THR A 158 -23.64 -36.88 0.29
CA THR A 158 -24.61 -37.90 0.81
C THR A 158 -25.13 -38.78 -0.32
N LYS A 159 -25.88 -39.82 0.03
CA LYS A 159 -26.47 -40.76 -0.95
C LYS A 159 -27.23 -40.05 -2.08
N ASN A 160 -27.90 -38.93 -1.78
CA ASN A 160 -28.72 -38.19 -2.74
C ASN A 160 -28.03 -36.90 -3.28
N PHE A 161 -26.88 -36.57 -2.75
CA PHE A 161 -26.13 -35.39 -3.16
C PHE A 161 -24.64 -35.70 -3.09
N TYR A 162 -24.09 -36.07 -4.24
CA TYR A 162 -22.65 -36.32 -4.39
C TYR A 162 -21.88 -35.06 -4.65
N SER A 163 -20.77 -34.85 -3.98
CA SER A 163 -19.79 -33.83 -4.28
C SER A 163 -18.42 -34.47 -4.50
N LYS A 164 -17.62 -33.88 -5.37
CA LYS A 164 -16.22 -34.24 -5.56
C LYS A 164 -15.35 -33.14 -4.94
N PRO A 165 -14.96 -33.32 -3.68
CA PRO A 165 -14.06 -32.33 -3.06
C PRO A 165 -12.70 -32.43 -3.71
N GLU A 166 -12.11 -31.27 -4.03
CA GLU A 166 -10.76 -31.13 -4.54
C GLU A 166 -10.13 -29.96 -3.82
N THR A 167 -8.92 -30.16 -3.31
CA THR A 167 -8.12 -29.13 -2.66
C THR A 167 -6.86 -28.88 -3.48
N ASP A 168 -6.16 -27.81 -3.21
CA ASP A 168 -4.83 -27.52 -3.75
C ASP A 168 -4.78 -27.57 -5.28
N LEU A 169 -5.83 -27.09 -5.92
CA LEU A 169 -5.94 -27.07 -7.38
C LEU A 169 -4.90 -26.13 -7.98
N GLU A 170 -4.16 -26.58 -8.98
CA GLU A 170 -3.23 -25.77 -9.76
C GLU A 170 -3.97 -24.60 -10.45
N VAL A 171 -5.18 -24.84 -10.92
CA VAL A 171 -6.06 -23.82 -11.48
C VAL A 171 -7.33 -23.73 -10.65
N ALA A 172 -7.56 -22.60 -10.01
CA ALA A 172 -8.73 -22.38 -9.17
C ALA A 172 -10.03 -22.38 -9.99
N ARG A 173 -11.09 -22.91 -9.39
CA ARG A 173 -12.44 -22.83 -9.96
C ARG A 173 -12.92 -21.37 -9.97
N PRO A 174 -13.86 -21.01 -10.87
CA PRO A 174 -14.43 -19.66 -10.91
C PRO A 174 -15.03 -19.26 -9.56
N LEU A 175 -14.74 -18.04 -9.12
CA LEU A 175 -15.34 -17.49 -7.91
C LEU A 175 -16.80 -17.12 -8.16
N LEU A 176 -17.67 -17.62 -7.31
CA LEU A 176 -19.11 -17.33 -7.37
C LEU A 176 -19.49 -16.25 -6.37
N THR A 177 -20.46 -15.42 -6.71
CA THR A 177 -20.94 -14.32 -5.85
C THR A 177 -21.45 -14.74 -4.48
N THR A 178 -21.78 -16.03 -4.32
CA THR A 178 -22.32 -16.61 -3.09
C THR A 178 -21.28 -17.30 -2.22
N MET A 179 -20.01 -17.37 -2.62
CA MET A 179 -18.95 -18.08 -1.86
C MET A 179 -18.76 -17.53 -0.45
N HIS A 180 -18.97 -16.22 -0.27
CA HIS A 180 -18.85 -15.58 1.05
C HIS A 180 -19.97 -15.97 2.03
N LYS A 181 -21.03 -16.62 1.58
CA LYS A 181 -22.20 -16.95 2.41
C LYS A 181 -22.15 -18.34 3.02
N MET A 182 -21.48 -19.29 2.38
CA MET A 182 -21.41 -20.67 2.84
C MET A 182 -20.24 -21.40 2.20
N HIS A 183 -19.74 -22.42 2.91
CA HIS A 183 -18.71 -23.33 2.40
C HIS A 183 -19.38 -24.47 1.62
N ARG A 184 -18.93 -24.73 0.40
CA ARG A 184 -19.52 -25.78 -0.46
C ARG A 184 -18.46 -26.75 -0.94
N ALA A 185 -18.61 -28.01 -0.53
CA ALA A 185 -17.77 -29.11 -0.99
C ALA A 185 -17.87 -29.26 -2.52
N GLY A 186 -16.74 -29.41 -3.19
CA GLY A 186 -16.68 -29.62 -4.64
C GLY A 186 -17.00 -28.37 -5.50
N VAL A 187 -17.18 -27.19 -4.90
CA VAL A 187 -17.48 -25.94 -5.60
C VAL A 187 -16.47 -24.85 -5.26
N ASP A 188 -16.21 -24.63 -3.98
CA ASP A 188 -15.29 -23.61 -3.52
C ASP A 188 -13.84 -24.11 -3.60
N ASN A 189 -12.88 -23.20 -3.60
CA ASN A 189 -11.45 -23.51 -3.64
C ASN A 189 -10.91 -23.57 -2.21
N TYR A 190 -10.24 -24.63 -1.88
CA TYR A 190 -9.61 -24.84 -0.58
C TYR A 190 -8.15 -25.25 -0.75
N VAL A 191 -7.32 -24.81 0.18
CA VAL A 191 -5.92 -25.19 0.31
C VAL A 191 -5.77 -25.95 1.63
N THR A 192 -4.97 -27.00 1.65
CA THR A 192 -4.75 -27.86 2.84
C THR A 192 -3.36 -27.70 3.41
#